data_8a311ee8aa96a18df197363eab6a5a57
#
_entry.id   8a311ee8aa96a18df197363eab6a5a57
#
_cell.length_a   1.000
_cell.length_b   1.000
_cell.length_c   1.000
_cell.angle_alpha   90.00
_cell.angle_beta   90.00
_cell.angle_gamma   90.00
#
_symmetry.space_group_name_H-M   'P 1'
#
loop_
_entity.id
_entity.type
_entity.pdbx_description
1 polymer ?
#
loop_
_entity_poly.entity_id
_entity_poly.type
_entity_poly.pdbx_seq_one_letter_code
_entity_poly.pdbx_strand_id
1 'polypeptide(L)'
;YLPDVPRPHSYEMKEFDYHVSEICDFLQTFTVLIVSVAGSIIAVFLFYKHKLKCPIEELELASRQVGRNNLDFHITYENEDEMGGLCKEFERMRGQLAENNQQLWKMLEEEKALRAAIAHDIRSPLSVLEGYQEMLSEYLPKKEINMEQALEMVNESKKQIERMDIFVETMRKMSSLDTRELVAEEITSKQVEIDVRAEMNVFRKKFGKLYELECSETEEKFSGDKEVILEVIENLLSNAFRYAKTKVEMEVFLTCSELQIRIKDDGVGFTIDKQKATELFYQQNVKDSLKHSGMGMYISRLYCEKHGGQLLIENEKQSGAVITAVFHRIA
;
A
#
# COMPACT_ATOMS: atom_id res chain seq x y z
N TYR A 1 24.42 -109.93 1.59
CA TYR A 1 24.81 -109.60 0.20
C TYR A 1 23.93 -108.43 -0.26
N LEU A 2 24.53 -107.22 -0.25
CA LEU A 2 23.95 -106.07 -0.91
C LEU A 2 24.54 -106.04 -2.33
N PRO A 3 23.73 -105.86 -3.38
CA PRO A 3 24.24 -105.74 -4.73
C PRO A 3 25.03 -104.45 -4.88
N ASP A 4 26.19 -104.59 -5.58
CA ASP A 4 27.05 -103.49 -6.00
C ASP A 4 26.28 -102.43 -6.77
N VAL A 5 26.22 -101.27 -6.23
CA VAL A 5 25.70 -100.11 -6.94
C VAL A 5 26.88 -99.64 -7.85
N PRO A 6 26.72 -99.63 -9.16
CA PRO A 6 27.79 -99.12 -10.04
C PRO A 6 28.03 -97.65 -9.75
N ARG A 7 29.27 -97.31 -9.43
CA ARG A 7 29.69 -95.91 -9.32
C ARG A 7 29.40 -95.20 -10.62
N PRO A 8 28.87 -94.01 -10.59
CA PRO A 8 28.69 -93.29 -11.86
C PRO A 8 30.05 -93.04 -12.46
N HIS A 9 30.19 -93.44 -13.76
CA HIS A 9 31.36 -93.12 -14.52
C HIS A 9 31.62 -91.63 -14.40
N SER A 10 32.85 -91.30 -13.94
CA SER A 10 33.36 -89.96 -14.06
C SER A 10 33.46 -89.62 -15.56
N TYR A 11 32.53 -88.73 -15.97
CA TYR A 11 32.55 -88.24 -17.33
C TYR A 11 33.85 -87.43 -17.46
N GLU A 12 34.90 -88.00 -18.02
CA GLU A 12 36.09 -87.26 -18.44
C GLU A 12 35.61 -86.35 -19.58
N MET A 13 35.40 -85.08 -19.30
CA MET A 13 35.16 -84.12 -20.33
C MET A 13 36.31 -84.16 -21.34
N LYS A 14 36.00 -84.29 -22.62
CA LYS A 14 36.98 -84.17 -23.65
C LYS A 14 37.59 -82.80 -23.61
N GLU A 15 38.89 -82.67 -23.90
CA GLU A 15 39.61 -81.38 -23.85
C GLU A 15 38.88 -80.24 -24.64
N PHE A 16 38.21 -80.62 -25.72
CA PHE A 16 37.28 -79.69 -26.47
C PHE A 16 36.12 -79.23 -25.69
N ASP A 17 35.44 -80.06 -24.91
CA ASP A 17 34.26 -79.67 -24.10
C ASP A 17 34.68 -78.74 -22.93
N TYR A 18 35.89 -78.91 -22.38
CA TYR A 18 36.44 -78.04 -21.38
C TYR A 18 36.70 -76.64 -21.94
N HIS A 19 37.39 -76.52 -23.09
CA HIS A 19 37.61 -75.22 -23.75
C HIS A 19 36.26 -74.52 -24.14
N VAL A 20 35.27 -75.24 -24.60
CA VAL A 20 33.95 -74.69 -24.92
C VAL A 20 33.28 -74.18 -23.65
N SER A 21 33.36 -74.96 -22.56
CA SER A 21 32.78 -74.50 -21.26
C SER A 21 33.48 -73.23 -20.76
N GLU A 22 34.81 -73.20 -20.83
CA GLU A 22 35.59 -72.02 -20.38
C GLU A 22 35.30 -70.76 -21.23
N ILE A 23 35.10 -70.93 -22.55
CA ILE A 23 34.69 -69.84 -23.43
C ILE A 23 33.26 -69.43 -23.14
N CYS A 24 32.36 -70.34 -22.88
CA CYS A 24 30.98 -70.04 -22.52
C CYS A 24 30.90 -69.28 -21.20
N ASP A 25 31.62 -69.72 -20.17
CA ASP A 25 31.70 -69.08 -18.87
C ASP A 25 32.29 -67.65 -18.95
N PHE A 26 33.38 -67.54 -19.77
CA PHE A 26 33.97 -66.23 -20.04
C PHE A 26 32.97 -65.31 -20.76
N LEU A 27 32.33 -65.75 -21.83
CA LEU A 27 31.32 -64.99 -22.57
C LEU A 27 30.14 -64.61 -21.66
N GLN A 28 29.67 -65.53 -20.83
CA GLN A 28 28.55 -65.25 -19.90
C GLN A 28 28.91 -64.18 -18.89
N THR A 29 30.10 -64.27 -18.29
CA THR A 29 30.59 -63.30 -17.30
C THR A 29 30.77 -61.91 -17.92
N PHE A 30 31.41 -61.85 -19.11
CA PHE A 30 31.62 -60.56 -19.80
C PHE A 30 30.30 -59.96 -20.32
N THR A 31 29.35 -60.78 -20.82
CA THR A 31 28.06 -60.27 -21.26
C THR A 31 27.24 -59.67 -20.11
N VAL A 32 27.23 -60.32 -18.93
CA VAL A 32 26.55 -59.77 -17.75
C VAL A 32 27.18 -58.44 -17.33
N LEU A 33 28.53 -58.36 -17.33
CA LEU A 33 29.23 -57.13 -16.98
C LEU A 33 28.94 -55.99 -17.98
N ILE A 34 29.00 -56.26 -19.30
CA ILE A 34 28.70 -55.27 -20.34
C ILE A 34 27.24 -54.79 -20.25
N VAL A 35 26.29 -55.71 -20.09
CA VAL A 35 24.84 -55.37 -19.96
C VAL A 35 24.60 -54.54 -18.68
N SER A 36 25.26 -54.89 -17.56
CA SER A 36 25.15 -54.12 -16.31
C SER A 36 25.70 -52.71 -16.45
N VAL A 37 26.89 -52.54 -17.07
CA VAL A 37 27.49 -51.22 -17.32
C VAL A 37 26.62 -50.42 -18.30
N ALA A 38 26.18 -51.02 -19.40
CA ALA A 38 25.32 -50.35 -20.38
C ALA A 38 24.00 -49.91 -19.73
N GLY A 39 23.37 -50.78 -18.95
CA GLY A 39 22.15 -50.48 -18.19
C GLY A 39 22.34 -49.32 -17.21
N SER A 40 23.47 -49.31 -16.49
CA SER A 40 23.80 -48.21 -15.56
C SER A 40 24.01 -46.88 -16.30
N ILE A 41 24.71 -46.88 -17.44
CA ILE A 41 24.89 -45.66 -18.25
C ILE A 41 23.56 -45.14 -18.78
N ILE A 42 22.67 -46.01 -19.26
CA ILE A 42 21.34 -45.64 -19.75
C ILE A 42 20.51 -45.08 -18.59
N ALA A 43 20.50 -45.71 -17.43
CA ALA A 43 19.75 -45.23 -16.24
C ALA A 43 20.24 -43.86 -15.82
N VAL A 44 21.57 -43.62 -15.70
CA VAL A 44 22.12 -42.30 -15.37
C VAL A 44 21.79 -41.27 -16.43
N PHE A 45 21.84 -41.60 -17.70
CA PHE A 45 21.49 -40.70 -18.80
C PHE A 45 19.98 -40.28 -18.75
N LEU A 46 19.10 -41.25 -18.53
CA LEU A 46 17.69 -41.00 -18.41
C LEU A 46 17.36 -40.14 -17.15
N PHE A 47 17.99 -40.47 -16.03
CA PHE A 47 17.87 -39.70 -14.80
C PHE A 47 18.33 -38.25 -15.02
N TYR A 48 19.49 -38.03 -15.58
CA TYR A 48 20.03 -36.71 -15.90
C TYR A 48 19.06 -35.93 -16.80
N LYS A 49 18.60 -36.57 -17.90
CA LYS A 49 17.74 -35.89 -18.88
C LYS A 49 16.39 -35.46 -18.29
N HIS A 50 15.73 -36.33 -17.49
CA HIS A 50 14.39 -36.08 -17.00
C HIS A 50 14.34 -35.35 -15.65
N LYS A 51 15.35 -35.57 -14.78
CA LYS A 51 15.34 -35.07 -13.43
C LYS A 51 16.21 -33.83 -13.18
N LEU A 52 17.20 -33.60 -14.03
CA LEU A 52 18.16 -32.49 -13.87
C LEU A 52 18.08 -31.48 -15.01
N LYS A 53 18.21 -31.97 -16.26
CA LYS A 53 18.36 -31.09 -17.42
C LYS A 53 17.14 -30.19 -17.62
N CYS A 54 15.95 -30.75 -17.58
CA CYS A 54 14.69 -30.02 -17.82
C CYS A 54 14.46 -28.88 -16.80
N PRO A 55 14.48 -29.11 -15.48
CA PRO A 55 14.29 -28.02 -14.51
C PRO A 55 15.42 -26.99 -14.54
N ILE A 56 16.68 -27.37 -14.82
CA ILE A 56 17.79 -26.44 -14.93
C ILE A 56 17.60 -25.50 -16.13
N GLU A 57 17.23 -26.02 -17.30
CA GLU A 57 16.93 -25.20 -18.48
C GLU A 57 15.76 -24.24 -18.24
N GLU A 58 14.71 -24.69 -17.54
CA GLU A 58 13.55 -23.86 -17.19
C GLU A 58 13.96 -22.74 -16.23
N LEU A 59 14.74 -23.02 -15.17
CA LEU A 59 15.27 -22.03 -14.25
C LEU A 59 16.23 -21.03 -14.93
N GLU A 60 17.05 -21.48 -15.88
CA GLU A 60 17.92 -20.61 -16.65
C GLU A 60 17.11 -19.62 -17.50
N LEU A 61 16.08 -20.10 -18.20
CA LEU A 61 15.16 -19.25 -18.96
C LEU A 61 14.43 -18.26 -18.04
N ALA A 62 13.91 -18.74 -16.91
CA ALA A 62 13.25 -17.93 -15.90
C ALA A 62 14.18 -16.82 -15.39
N SER A 63 15.42 -17.15 -15.03
CA SER A 63 16.43 -16.18 -14.59
C SER A 63 16.73 -15.11 -15.66
N ARG A 64 16.82 -15.50 -16.92
CA ARG A 64 17.01 -14.55 -18.04
C ARG A 64 15.80 -13.62 -18.21
N GLN A 65 14.59 -14.11 -18.02
CA GLN A 65 13.37 -13.28 -18.09
C GLN A 65 13.31 -12.28 -16.94
N VAL A 66 13.60 -12.71 -15.71
CA VAL A 66 13.72 -11.81 -14.54
C VAL A 66 14.76 -10.72 -14.80
N GLY A 67 15.94 -11.09 -15.35
CA GLY A 67 16.99 -10.13 -15.70
C GLY A 67 16.58 -9.10 -16.76
N ARG A 68 15.54 -9.37 -17.54
CA ARG A 68 14.93 -8.44 -18.52
C ARG A 68 13.71 -7.71 -17.95
N ASN A 69 13.47 -7.84 -16.65
CA ASN A 69 12.28 -7.30 -15.96
C ASN A 69 10.93 -7.82 -16.52
N ASN A 70 10.97 -9.00 -17.15
CA ASN A 70 9.75 -9.69 -17.56
C ASN A 70 9.40 -10.73 -16.48
N LEU A 71 8.36 -10.47 -15.73
CA LEU A 71 7.86 -11.33 -14.65
C LEU A 71 6.57 -12.08 -15.04
N ASP A 72 6.10 -11.90 -16.28
CA ASP A 72 4.89 -12.54 -16.81
C ASP A 72 5.23 -13.92 -17.41
N PHE A 73 5.65 -14.84 -16.55
CA PHE A 73 5.88 -16.25 -16.86
C PHE A 73 5.65 -17.08 -15.60
N HIS A 74 5.51 -18.39 -15.76
CA HIS A 74 5.40 -19.34 -14.65
C HIS A 74 6.33 -20.52 -14.89
N ILE A 75 6.88 -21.05 -13.80
CA ILE A 75 7.67 -22.29 -13.83
C ILE A 75 6.72 -23.47 -13.77
N THR A 76 6.85 -24.40 -14.72
CA THR A 76 5.91 -25.50 -14.90
C THR A 76 6.39 -26.82 -14.27
N TYR A 77 7.62 -26.89 -13.75
CA TYR A 77 8.16 -28.08 -13.12
C TYR A 77 7.59 -28.30 -11.73
N GLU A 78 6.66 -29.26 -11.57
CA GLU A 78 5.88 -29.51 -10.34
C GLU A 78 6.27 -30.82 -9.60
N ASN A 79 7.42 -31.43 -9.91
CA ASN A 79 7.83 -32.67 -9.23
C ASN A 79 8.12 -32.43 -7.73
N GLU A 80 7.88 -33.46 -6.92
CA GLU A 80 8.18 -33.45 -5.46
C GLU A 80 9.61 -33.91 -5.15
N ASP A 81 10.60 -33.45 -5.93
CA ASP A 81 12.03 -33.70 -5.72
C ASP A 81 12.74 -32.39 -5.33
N GLU A 82 14.05 -32.48 -5.10
CA GLU A 82 14.88 -31.32 -4.71
C GLU A 82 14.83 -30.20 -5.75
N MET A 83 14.74 -30.56 -7.03
CA MET A 83 14.61 -29.60 -8.12
C MET A 83 13.21 -28.94 -8.13
N GLY A 84 12.17 -29.69 -7.84
CA GLY A 84 10.82 -29.14 -7.66
C GLY A 84 10.73 -28.20 -6.47
N GLY A 85 11.43 -28.50 -5.37
CA GLY A 85 11.57 -27.60 -4.23
C GLY A 85 12.22 -26.27 -4.65
N LEU A 86 13.32 -26.34 -5.40
CA LEU A 86 14.02 -25.14 -5.92
C LEU A 86 13.12 -24.33 -6.88
N CYS A 87 12.41 -24.98 -7.77
CA CYS A 87 11.45 -24.32 -8.69
C CYS A 87 10.33 -23.61 -7.95
N LYS A 88 9.78 -24.20 -6.89
CA LYS A 88 8.76 -23.57 -6.03
C LYS A 88 9.30 -22.32 -5.34
N GLU A 89 10.50 -22.36 -4.78
CA GLU A 89 11.12 -21.19 -4.13
C GLU A 89 11.41 -20.07 -5.15
N PHE A 90 11.86 -20.43 -6.36
CA PHE A 90 12.09 -19.46 -7.42
C PHE A 90 10.76 -18.80 -7.88
N GLU A 91 9.68 -19.58 -8.02
CA GLU A 91 8.36 -19.07 -8.37
C GLU A 91 7.79 -18.15 -7.26
N ARG A 92 8.02 -18.50 -5.99
CA ARG A 92 7.66 -17.62 -4.86
C ARG A 92 8.40 -16.29 -4.93
N MET A 93 9.70 -16.32 -5.19
CA MET A 93 10.53 -15.12 -5.36
C MET A 93 10.04 -14.27 -6.55
N ARG A 94 9.75 -14.91 -7.71
CA ARG A 94 9.17 -14.23 -8.87
C ARG A 94 7.85 -13.54 -8.53
N GLY A 95 6.96 -14.24 -7.81
CA GLY A 95 5.68 -13.69 -7.35
C GLY A 95 5.86 -12.45 -6.48
N GLN A 96 6.75 -12.51 -5.50
CA GLN A 96 7.08 -11.36 -4.64
C GLN A 96 7.65 -10.18 -5.44
N LEU A 97 8.54 -10.45 -6.42
CA LEU A 97 9.08 -9.40 -7.29
C LEU A 97 7.99 -8.77 -8.16
N ALA A 98 7.05 -9.57 -8.68
CA ALA A 98 5.92 -9.07 -9.47
C ALA A 98 5.02 -8.17 -8.64
N GLU A 99 4.69 -8.59 -7.42
CA GLU A 99 3.88 -7.82 -6.48
C GLU A 99 4.56 -6.51 -6.07
N ASN A 100 5.85 -6.55 -5.72
CA ASN A 100 6.64 -5.36 -5.40
C ASN A 100 6.70 -4.38 -6.58
N ASN A 101 6.90 -4.88 -7.80
CA ASN A 101 6.89 -4.04 -8.99
C ASN A 101 5.51 -3.38 -9.21
N GLN A 102 4.43 -4.12 -9.02
CA GLN A 102 3.08 -3.57 -9.15
C GLN A 102 2.84 -2.46 -8.10
N GLN A 103 3.28 -2.66 -6.86
CA GLN A 103 3.19 -1.65 -5.81
C GLN A 103 4.01 -0.39 -6.16
N LEU A 104 5.24 -0.57 -6.66
CA LEU A 104 6.09 0.54 -7.11
C LEU A 104 5.46 1.33 -8.26
N TRP A 105 4.87 0.65 -9.25
CA TRP A 105 4.16 1.32 -10.35
C TRP A 105 2.97 2.13 -9.85
N LYS A 106 2.19 1.56 -8.91
CA LYS A 106 1.08 2.27 -8.28
C LYS A 106 1.54 3.53 -7.55
N MET A 107 2.61 3.43 -6.74
CA MET A 107 3.19 4.59 -6.05
C MET A 107 3.68 5.67 -7.04
N LEU A 108 4.32 5.27 -8.15
CA LEU A 108 4.77 6.21 -9.18
C LEU A 108 3.60 6.90 -9.90
N GLU A 109 2.50 6.20 -10.14
CA GLU A 109 1.29 6.80 -10.72
C GLU A 109 0.63 7.79 -9.75
N GLU A 110 0.54 7.43 -8.48
CA GLU A 110 0.03 8.31 -7.42
C GLU A 110 0.91 9.58 -7.29
N GLU A 111 2.23 9.43 -7.31
CA GLU A 111 3.17 10.57 -7.28
C GLU A 111 3.03 11.48 -8.49
N LYS A 112 2.89 10.91 -9.70
CA LYS A 112 2.65 11.70 -10.92
C LYS A 112 1.32 12.46 -10.86
N ALA A 113 0.26 11.81 -10.39
CA ALA A 113 -1.04 12.44 -10.22
C ALA A 113 -0.97 13.59 -9.21
N LEU A 114 -0.27 13.39 -8.09
CA LEU A 114 0.00 14.42 -7.10
C LEU A 114 0.71 15.63 -7.70
N ARG A 115 1.82 15.41 -8.40
CA ARG A 115 2.59 16.50 -9.04
C ARG A 115 1.75 17.29 -10.06
N ALA A 116 0.92 16.60 -10.84
CA ALA A 116 0.03 17.23 -11.80
C ALA A 116 -1.04 18.09 -11.11
N ALA A 117 -1.63 17.58 -10.02
CA ALA A 117 -2.63 18.29 -9.22
C ALA A 117 -2.02 19.53 -8.53
N ILE A 118 -0.82 19.42 -7.95
CA ILE A 118 -0.07 20.55 -7.38
C ILE A 118 0.14 21.64 -8.43
N ALA A 119 0.63 21.28 -9.61
CA ALA A 119 0.87 22.23 -10.68
C ALA A 119 -0.43 22.93 -11.15
N HIS A 120 -1.54 22.21 -11.20
CA HIS A 120 -2.85 22.78 -11.54
C HIS A 120 -3.33 23.76 -10.48
N ASP A 121 -3.24 23.38 -9.20
CA ASP A 121 -3.79 24.16 -8.08
C ASP A 121 -2.95 25.40 -7.75
N ILE A 122 -1.67 25.42 -8.13
CA ILE A 122 -0.83 26.63 -8.12
C ILE A 122 -1.15 27.52 -9.32
N ARG A 123 -1.33 26.96 -10.51
CA ARG A 123 -1.56 27.74 -11.73
C ARG A 123 -2.88 28.52 -11.68
N SER A 124 -3.93 27.92 -11.12
CA SER A 124 -5.25 28.55 -11.05
C SER A 124 -5.24 29.90 -10.34
N PRO A 125 -4.79 30.02 -9.05
CA PRO A 125 -4.72 31.31 -8.36
C PRO A 125 -3.73 32.29 -9.02
N LEU A 126 -2.61 31.79 -9.59
CA LEU A 126 -1.65 32.65 -10.32
C LEU A 126 -2.31 33.29 -11.55
N SER A 127 -3.05 32.54 -12.36
CA SER A 127 -3.75 33.09 -13.53
C SER A 127 -4.78 34.15 -13.16
N VAL A 128 -5.47 33.99 -12.01
CA VAL A 128 -6.40 35.00 -11.49
C VAL A 128 -5.66 36.26 -11.05
N LEU A 129 -4.50 36.10 -10.35
CA LEU A 129 -3.65 37.23 -9.97
C LEU A 129 -3.11 38.00 -11.17
N GLU A 130 -2.59 37.29 -12.18
CA GLU A 130 -2.12 37.89 -13.43
C GLU A 130 -3.24 38.67 -14.12
N GLY A 131 -4.45 38.10 -14.24
CA GLY A 131 -5.60 38.78 -14.83
C GLY A 131 -5.99 40.03 -14.08
N TYR A 132 -6.03 40.05 -12.74
CA TYR A 132 -6.31 41.26 -11.96
C TYR A 132 -5.21 42.31 -12.10
N GLN A 133 -3.92 41.89 -12.16
CA GLN A 133 -2.82 42.82 -12.38
C GLN A 133 -2.86 43.44 -13.79
N GLU A 134 -3.17 42.65 -14.80
CA GLU A 134 -3.38 43.19 -16.18
C GLU A 134 -4.50 44.20 -16.20
N MET A 135 -5.67 43.85 -15.64
CA MET A 135 -6.83 44.74 -15.58
C MET A 135 -6.51 46.04 -14.86
N LEU A 136 -5.86 45.96 -13.69
CA LEU A 136 -5.46 47.15 -12.93
C LEU A 136 -4.45 48.02 -13.69
N SER A 137 -3.44 47.41 -14.35
CA SER A 137 -2.39 48.14 -15.05
C SER A 137 -2.89 48.78 -16.33
N GLU A 138 -3.86 48.19 -17.03
CA GLU A 138 -4.39 48.68 -18.28
C GLU A 138 -5.52 49.71 -18.10
N TYR A 139 -6.51 49.38 -17.23
CA TYR A 139 -7.75 50.15 -17.16
C TYR A 139 -7.76 51.24 -16.07
N LEU A 140 -6.97 51.11 -14.99
CA LEU A 140 -6.90 52.11 -13.94
C LEU A 140 -6.34 53.45 -14.44
N PRO A 141 -5.23 53.48 -15.25
CA PRO A 141 -4.69 54.74 -15.79
C PRO A 141 -5.67 55.40 -16.78
N LYS A 142 -6.45 54.60 -17.52
CA LYS A 142 -7.44 55.08 -18.50
C LYS A 142 -8.73 55.58 -17.82
N LYS A 143 -8.86 55.43 -16.50
CA LYS A 143 -10.08 55.73 -15.72
C LYS A 143 -11.32 54.93 -16.18
N GLU A 144 -11.11 53.76 -16.78
CA GLU A 144 -12.17 52.87 -17.23
C GLU A 144 -12.72 52.01 -16.08
N ILE A 145 -11.98 51.89 -14.99
CA ILE A 145 -12.41 51.30 -13.71
C ILE A 145 -12.37 52.37 -12.61
N ASN A 146 -13.33 52.28 -11.67
CA ASN A 146 -13.39 53.19 -10.55
C ASN A 146 -12.52 52.64 -9.36
N MET A 147 -12.33 53.46 -8.32
CA MET A 147 -11.50 53.10 -7.18
C MET A 147 -12.11 51.92 -6.39
N GLU A 148 -13.44 51.79 -6.35
CA GLU A 148 -14.11 50.69 -5.65
C GLU A 148 -13.86 49.35 -6.36
N GLN A 149 -13.96 49.29 -7.67
CA GLN A 149 -13.63 48.13 -8.50
C GLN A 149 -12.14 47.76 -8.40
N ALA A 150 -11.23 48.75 -8.40
CA ALA A 150 -9.82 48.50 -8.19
C ALA A 150 -9.54 47.91 -6.81
N LEU A 151 -10.20 48.40 -5.76
CA LEU A 151 -10.07 47.90 -4.39
C LEU A 151 -10.61 46.45 -4.28
N GLU A 152 -11.71 46.14 -4.96
CA GLU A 152 -12.27 44.81 -5.02
C GLU A 152 -11.26 43.81 -5.68
N MET A 153 -10.64 44.16 -6.81
CA MET A 153 -9.61 43.36 -7.49
C MET A 153 -8.40 43.13 -6.57
N VAL A 154 -7.95 44.14 -5.83
CA VAL A 154 -6.85 44.01 -4.86
C VAL A 154 -7.24 43.06 -3.72
N ASN A 155 -8.46 43.18 -3.20
CA ASN A 155 -8.94 42.30 -2.12
C ASN A 155 -9.07 40.84 -2.61
N GLU A 156 -9.56 40.61 -3.83
CA GLU A 156 -9.62 39.26 -4.41
C GLU A 156 -8.20 38.71 -4.65
N SER A 157 -7.26 39.54 -5.12
CA SER A 157 -5.85 39.16 -5.27
C SER A 157 -5.26 38.74 -3.91
N LYS A 158 -5.53 39.49 -2.85
CA LYS A 158 -5.07 39.13 -1.48
C LYS A 158 -5.62 37.76 -1.04
N LYS A 159 -6.90 37.48 -1.30
CA LYS A 159 -7.48 36.15 -1.02
C LYS A 159 -6.78 35.03 -1.80
N GLN A 160 -6.37 35.27 -3.05
CA GLN A 160 -5.63 34.24 -3.81
C GLN A 160 -4.25 33.98 -3.19
N ILE A 161 -3.56 35.01 -2.71
CA ILE A 161 -2.27 34.88 -2.02
C ILE A 161 -2.44 34.07 -0.73
N GLU A 162 -3.42 34.42 0.10
CA GLU A 162 -3.73 33.68 1.35
C GLU A 162 -4.01 32.19 1.09
N ARG A 163 -4.64 31.88 -0.04
CA ARG A 163 -4.87 30.48 -0.48
C ARG A 163 -3.59 29.78 -0.84
N MET A 164 -2.71 30.45 -1.57
CA MET A 164 -1.40 29.89 -1.92
C MET A 164 -0.56 29.63 -0.67
N ASP A 165 -0.60 30.50 0.32
CA ASP A 165 0.10 30.31 1.58
C ASP A 165 -0.40 29.08 2.33
N ILE A 166 -1.72 28.91 2.44
CA ILE A 166 -2.34 27.72 3.03
C ILE A 166 -1.94 26.45 2.24
N PHE A 167 -1.92 26.53 0.91
CA PHE A 167 -1.54 25.42 0.05
C PHE A 167 -0.07 25.02 0.28
N VAL A 168 0.86 25.98 0.29
CA VAL A 168 2.30 25.76 0.52
C VAL A 168 2.53 25.15 1.92
N GLU A 169 1.86 25.66 2.94
CA GLU A 169 1.99 25.12 4.30
C GLU A 169 1.47 23.67 4.38
N THR A 170 0.37 23.37 3.68
CA THR A 170 -0.17 22.01 3.60
C THR A 170 0.80 21.07 2.87
N MET A 171 1.43 21.53 1.80
CA MET A 171 2.48 20.76 1.09
C MET A 171 3.71 20.51 1.97
N ARG A 172 4.10 21.52 2.76
CA ARG A 172 5.20 21.38 3.72
C ARG A 172 4.90 20.31 4.77
N LYS A 173 3.69 20.32 5.33
CA LYS A 173 3.23 19.30 6.26
C LYS A 173 3.24 17.90 5.65
N MET A 174 2.75 17.75 4.42
CA MET A 174 2.74 16.48 3.70
C MET A 174 4.16 15.95 3.44
N SER A 175 5.08 16.82 3.00
CA SER A 175 6.49 16.43 2.80
C SER A 175 7.19 16.04 4.10
N SER A 176 6.84 16.66 5.22
CA SER A 176 7.41 16.30 6.53
C SER A 176 6.85 15.01 7.10
N LEU A 177 5.67 14.55 6.64
CA LEU A 177 5.06 13.31 7.10
C LEU A 177 5.92 12.08 6.87
N ASP A 178 6.58 11.98 5.73
CA ASP A 178 7.42 10.83 5.38
C ASP A 178 8.65 10.72 6.28
N THR A 179 9.20 11.86 6.70
CA THR A 179 10.45 11.95 7.49
C THR A 179 10.22 12.13 8.99
N ARG A 180 9.01 12.56 9.41
CA ARG A 180 8.69 12.78 10.83
C ARG A 180 8.55 11.44 11.54
N GLU A 181 9.38 11.19 12.54
CA GLU A 181 9.15 10.13 13.51
C GLU A 181 8.02 10.53 14.44
N LEU A 182 7.11 9.60 14.74
CA LEU A 182 6.04 9.85 15.71
C LEU A 182 6.61 9.89 17.12
N VAL A 183 6.23 10.89 17.88
CA VAL A 183 6.65 11.06 19.27
C VAL A 183 5.59 10.44 20.18
N ALA A 184 5.93 9.35 20.86
CA ALA A 184 5.03 8.66 21.78
C ALA A 184 4.89 9.45 23.09
N GLU A 185 3.69 9.94 23.38
CA GLU A 185 3.31 10.58 24.64
C GLU A 185 2.16 9.84 25.31
N GLU A 186 2.12 9.82 26.63
CA GLU A 186 0.96 9.28 27.37
C GLU A 186 -0.21 10.27 27.34
N ILE A 187 -1.31 9.84 26.75
CA ILE A 187 -2.54 10.63 26.56
C ILE A 187 -3.65 10.02 27.43
N THR A 188 -4.32 10.83 28.21
CA THR A 188 -5.47 10.43 29.02
C THR A 188 -6.77 10.95 28.45
N SER A 189 -7.89 10.28 28.73
CA SER A 189 -9.22 10.71 28.29
C SER A 189 -9.55 12.14 28.72
N LYS A 190 -9.20 12.53 29.94
CA LYS A 190 -9.40 13.91 30.44
C LYS A 190 -8.62 14.95 29.65
N GLN A 191 -7.39 14.64 29.24
CA GLN A 191 -6.57 15.56 28.46
C GLN A 191 -7.17 15.77 27.06
N VAL A 192 -7.57 14.67 26.40
CA VAL A 192 -8.23 14.74 25.08
C VAL A 192 -9.53 15.53 25.18
N GLU A 193 -10.33 15.30 26.21
CA GLU A 193 -11.59 16.05 26.43
C GLU A 193 -11.36 17.55 26.56
N ILE A 194 -10.36 17.97 27.35
CA ILE A 194 -10.04 19.39 27.55
C ILE A 194 -9.61 20.04 26.23
N ASP A 195 -8.70 19.40 25.50
CA ASP A 195 -8.14 19.91 24.25
C ASP A 195 -9.25 19.99 23.17
N VAL A 196 -10.03 18.93 22.99
CA VAL A 196 -11.16 18.89 22.05
C VAL A 196 -12.22 19.93 22.39
N ARG A 197 -12.58 20.08 23.67
CA ARG A 197 -13.59 21.04 24.10
C ARG A 197 -13.13 22.48 23.84
N ALA A 198 -11.84 22.77 23.98
CA ALA A 198 -11.27 24.06 23.63
C ALA A 198 -11.42 24.35 22.13
N GLU A 199 -11.05 23.40 21.27
CA GLU A 199 -11.17 23.51 19.81
C GLU A 199 -12.66 23.68 19.37
N MET A 200 -13.55 22.85 19.87
CA MET A 200 -14.97 22.93 19.54
C MET A 200 -15.58 24.30 19.91
N ASN A 201 -15.13 24.92 21.02
CA ASN A 201 -15.56 26.25 21.40
C ASN A 201 -15.08 27.32 20.42
N VAL A 202 -13.88 27.20 19.86
CA VAL A 202 -13.37 28.08 18.80
C VAL A 202 -14.24 27.96 17.55
N PHE A 203 -14.51 26.75 17.09
CA PHE A 203 -15.37 26.51 15.93
C PHE A 203 -16.82 26.95 16.15
N ARG A 204 -17.38 26.71 17.34
CA ARG A 204 -18.71 27.21 17.73
C ARG A 204 -18.82 28.72 17.57
N LYS A 205 -17.83 29.48 18.07
CA LYS A 205 -17.81 30.97 17.96
C LYS A 205 -17.71 31.40 16.51
N LYS A 206 -16.89 30.68 15.68
CA LYS A 206 -16.65 31.02 14.29
C LYS A 206 -17.84 30.73 13.38
N PHE A 207 -18.54 29.61 13.59
CA PHE A 207 -19.62 29.15 12.71
C PHE A 207 -21.02 29.30 13.28
N GLY A 208 -21.16 29.58 14.57
CA GLY A 208 -22.48 29.77 15.22
C GLY A 208 -23.31 28.50 15.35
N LYS A 209 -22.70 27.31 15.24
CA LYS A 209 -23.39 26.00 15.27
C LYS A 209 -23.28 25.35 16.64
N LEU A 210 -24.23 24.49 16.98
CA LEU A 210 -24.22 23.74 18.23
C LEU A 210 -23.25 22.55 18.13
N TYR A 211 -22.76 22.09 19.29
CA TYR A 211 -22.01 20.85 19.37
C TYR A 211 -22.36 20.03 20.61
N GLU A 212 -22.19 18.72 20.50
CA GLU A 212 -22.21 17.78 21.61
C GLU A 212 -20.87 17.02 21.62
N LEU A 213 -20.33 16.76 22.81
CA LEU A 213 -19.09 16.04 23.02
C LEU A 213 -19.33 14.95 24.07
N GLU A 214 -19.14 13.71 23.68
CA GLU A 214 -19.13 12.54 24.56
C GLU A 214 -17.72 11.94 24.59
N CYS A 215 -17.16 11.80 25.81
CA CYS A 215 -15.86 11.16 26.00
C CYS A 215 -16.03 9.95 26.91
N SER A 216 -15.38 8.84 26.57
CA SER A 216 -15.34 7.67 27.45
C SER A 216 -14.62 8.03 28.75
N GLU A 217 -15.27 7.83 29.89
CA GLU A 217 -14.62 7.95 31.20
C GLU A 217 -13.78 6.69 31.45
N THR A 218 -12.48 6.79 31.31
CA THR A 218 -11.54 5.69 31.57
C THR A 218 -10.29 6.20 32.25
N GLU A 219 -9.68 5.36 33.09
CA GLU A 219 -8.35 5.60 33.68
C GLU A 219 -7.22 5.07 32.77
N GLU A 220 -7.55 4.44 31.67
CA GLU A 220 -6.57 3.93 30.72
C GLU A 220 -5.80 5.08 30.06
N LYS A 221 -4.53 4.79 29.72
CA LYS A 221 -3.64 5.71 29.03
C LYS A 221 -3.32 5.16 27.65
N PHE A 222 -3.36 6.02 26.67
CA PHE A 222 -3.00 5.72 25.30
C PHE A 222 -1.63 6.33 25.01
N SER A 223 -0.75 5.59 24.31
CA SER A 223 0.54 6.08 23.85
C SER A 223 0.45 6.46 22.37
N GLY A 224 0.58 7.75 22.05
CA GLY A 224 0.49 8.27 20.68
C GLY A 224 1.09 9.67 20.54
N ASP A 225 1.23 10.15 19.31
CA ASP A 225 1.70 11.51 19.03
C ASP A 225 0.54 12.50 19.18
N LYS A 226 0.55 13.22 20.30
CA LYS A 226 -0.52 14.15 20.66
C LYS A 226 -0.70 15.27 19.63
N GLU A 227 0.39 15.85 19.10
CA GLU A 227 0.29 16.93 18.11
C GLU A 227 -0.39 16.46 16.83
N VAL A 228 -0.02 15.28 16.34
CA VAL A 228 -0.62 14.67 15.15
C VAL A 228 -2.10 14.36 15.36
N ILE A 229 -2.46 13.81 16.52
CA ILE A 229 -3.87 13.53 16.86
C ILE A 229 -4.69 14.80 16.89
N LEU A 230 -4.20 15.87 17.54
CA LEU A 230 -4.88 17.16 17.58
C LEU A 230 -5.03 17.80 16.20
N GLU A 231 -4.02 17.68 15.33
CA GLU A 231 -4.11 18.17 13.96
C GLU A 231 -5.20 17.45 13.15
N VAL A 232 -5.30 16.12 13.32
CA VAL A 232 -6.41 15.36 12.71
C VAL A 232 -7.75 15.83 13.25
N ILE A 233 -7.89 16.00 14.56
CA ILE A 233 -9.12 16.51 15.19
C ILE A 233 -9.51 17.87 14.61
N GLU A 234 -8.57 18.81 14.53
CA GLU A 234 -8.81 20.15 13.98
C GLU A 234 -9.30 20.09 12.53
N ASN A 235 -8.65 19.29 11.68
CA ASN A 235 -9.04 19.09 10.30
C ASN A 235 -10.45 18.54 10.16
N LEU A 236 -10.78 17.50 10.94
CA LEU A 236 -12.09 16.85 10.90
C LEU A 236 -13.18 17.77 11.45
N LEU A 237 -12.94 18.49 12.58
CA LEU A 237 -13.86 19.46 13.14
C LEU A 237 -14.10 20.63 12.17
N SER A 238 -13.04 21.15 11.54
CA SER A 238 -13.16 22.21 10.54
C SER A 238 -14.11 21.82 9.41
N ASN A 239 -14.01 20.57 8.93
CA ASN A 239 -14.91 20.04 7.92
C ASN A 239 -16.34 19.88 8.45
N ALA A 240 -16.51 19.22 9.59
CA ALA A 240 -17.83 19.00 10.18
C ALA A 240 -18.56 20.32 10.45
N PHE A 241 -17.93 21.31 11.10
CA PHE A 241 -18.55 22.61 11.35
C PHE A 241 -18.87 23.41 10.09
N ARG A 242 -18.14 23.18 9.00
CA ARG A 242 -18.42 23.83 7.71
C ARG A 242 -19.65 23.27 7.06
N TYR A 243 -19.75 21.96 6.98
CA TYR A 243 -20.81 21.29 6.22
C TYR A 243 -22.06 21.00 7.04
N ALA A 244 -21.99 21.01 8.37
CA ALA A 244 -23.17 20.91 9.25
C ALA A 244 -24.18 21.98 8.92
N LYS A 245 -25.47 21.68 9.11
CA LYS A 245 -26.55 22.67 9.07
C LYS A 245 -26.68 23.37 10.43
N THR A 246 -26.79 22.60 11.49
CA THR A 246 -27.10 23.13 12.85
C THR A 246 -26.19 22.57 13.94
N LYS A 247 -25.75 21.30 13.84
CA LYS A 247 -25.13 20.56 14.95
C LYS A 247 -23.99 19.68 14.48
N VAL A 248 -22.95 19.59 15.33
CA VAL A 248 -21.83 18.63 15.21
C VAL A 248 -21.80 17.80 16.49
N GLU A 249 -21.71 16.49 16.36
CA GLU A 249 -21.56 15.54 17.46
C GLU A 249 -20.16 14.90 17.37
N MET A 250 -19.51 14.75 18.51
CA MET A 250 -18.21 14.11 18.59
C MET A 250 -18.18 13.11 19.73
N GLU A 251 -17.74 11.90 19.45
CA GLU A 251 -17.53 10.81 20.39
C GLU A 251 -16.05 10.47 20.42
N VAL A 252 -15.50 10.32 21.63
CA VAL A 252 -14.11 9.94 21.86
C VAL A 252 -14.07 8.67 22.71
N PHE A 253 -13.50 7.59 22.15
CA PHE A 253 -13.28 6.33 22.83
C PHE A 253 -11.79 6.08 22.97
N LEU A 254 -11.32 5.91 24.21
CA LEU A 254 -9.92 5.68 24.51
C LEU A 254 -9.75 4.37 25.26
N THR A 255 -8.85 3.52 24.76
CA THR A 255 -8.36 2.30 25.40
C THR A 255 -6.84 2.31 25.45
N CYS A 256 -6.22 1.37 26.14
CA CYS A 256 -4.76 1.25 26.17
C CYS A 256 -4.13 0.91 24.79
N SER A 257 -4.92 0.36 23.86
CA SER A 257 -4.45 -0.07 22.54
C SER A 257 -4.88 0.86 21.40
N GLU A 258 -5.98 1.59 21.56
CA GLU A 258 -6.63 2.33 20.49
C GLU A 258 -7.28 3.61 21.02
N LEU A 259 -7.13 4.69 20.22
CA LEU A 259 -7.91 5.92 20.36
C LEU A 259 -8.79 6.07 19.12
N GLN A 260 -10.10 6.12 19.32
CA GLN A 260 -11.08 6.31 18.27
C GLN A 260 -11.79 7.65 18.46
N ILE A 261 -11.84 8.44 17.40
CA ILE A 261 -12.50 9.76 17.35
C ILE A 261 -13.53 9.71 16.25
N ARG A 262 -14.79 9.85 16.62
CA ARG A 262 -15.92 9.84 15.71
C ARG A 262 -16.59 11.20 15.68
N ILE A 263 -16.68 11.80 14.49
CA ILE A 263 -17.30 13.11 14.29
C ILE A 263 -18.46 12.95 13.30
N LYS A 264 -19.61 13.47 13.69
CA LYS A 264 -20.86 13.43 12.93
C LYS A 264 -21.38 14.84 12.73
N ASP A 265 -21.83 15.15 11.52
CA ASP A 265 -22.52 16.38 11.17
C ASP A 265 -23.93 16.09 10.62
N ASP A 266 -24.82 17.09 10.69
CA ASP A 266 -26.15 17.05 10.14
C ASP A 266 -26.26 17.68 8.73
N GLY A 267 -25.14 17.68 7.99
CA GLY A 267 -25.02 18.27 6.66
C GLY A 267 -25.65 17.44 5.54
N VAL A 268 -25.14 17.62 4.33
CA VAL A 268 -25.62 16.89 3.14
C VAL A 268 -24.95 15.51 2.97
N GLY A 269 -23.91 15.22 3.76
CA GLY A 269 -23.10 14.02 3.61
C GLY A 269 -22.23 14.03 2.36
N PHE A 270 -21.56 12.90 2.09
CA PHE A 270 -20.75 12.69 0.89
C PHE A 270 -21.62 12.15 -0.23
N THR A 271 -21.65 12.82 -1.38
CA THR A 271 -22.47 12.43 -2.55
C THR A 271 -21.76 11.44 -3.47
N ILE A 272 -20.48 11.14 -3.24
CA ILE A 272 -19.61 10.32 -4.09
C ILE A 272 -19.02 9.16 -3.29
N ASP A 273 -18.39 8.24 -4.02
CA ASP A 273 -17.70 7.08 -3.48
C ASP A 273 -16.76 7.48 -2.33
N LYS A 274 -16.97 6.84 -1.19
CA LYS A 274 -16.32 7.14 0.10
C LYS A 274 -14.79 7.08 0.02
N GLN A 275 -14.24 6.22 -0.86
CA GLN A 275 -12.79 6.14 -1.07
C GLN A 275 -12.23 7.40 -1.74
N LYS A 276 -12.99 8.00 -2.65
CA LYS A 276 -12.57 9.23 -3.35
C LYS A 276 -12.55 10.45 -2.44
N ALA A 277 -13.34 10.47 -1.37
CA ALA A 277 -13.35 11.59 -0.43
C ALA A 277 -12.04 11.78 0.36
N THR A 278 -11.21 10.74 0.43
CA THR A 278 -9.85 10.77 1.02
C THR A 278 -8.75 10.86 -0.02
N GLU A 279 -9.08 10.97 -1.31
CA GLU A 279 -8.08 11.20 -2.35
C GLU A 279 -7.59 12.65 -2.30
N LEU A 280 -6.38 12.86 -2.81
CA LEU A 280 -5.76 14.17 -2.91
C LEU A 280 -6.63 15.13 -3.74
N PHE A 281 -6.79 16.35 -3.23
CA PHE A 281 -7.49 17.46 -3.91
C PHE A 281 -8.98 17.21 -4.18
N TYR A 282 -9.60 16.22 -3.53
CA TYR A 282 -11.01 15.99 -3.69
C TYR A 282 -11.84 17.11 -3.04
N GLN A 283 -12.69 17.75 -3.83
CA GLN A 283 -13.64 18.78 -3.38
C GLN A 283 -15.02 18.49 -3.94
N GLN A 284 -16.01 18.41 -3.07
CA GLN A 284 -17.40 18.12 -3.46
C GLN A 284 -18.08 19.29 -4.19
N ASN A 285 -17.66 20.54 -3.96
CA ASN A 285 -18.23 21.76 -4.52
C ASN A 285 -17.15 22.69 -5.07
N VAL A 286 -17.20 22.96 -6.37
CA VAL A 286 -16.30 23.90 -7.07
C VAL A 286 -16.41 25.33 -6.54
N LYS A 287 -17.55 25.73 -5.97
CA LYS A 287 -17.76 27.08 -5.37
C LYS A 287 -17.07 27.25 -4.04
N ASP A 288 -16.83 26.17 -3.28
CA ASP A 288 -16.08 26.18 -2.01
C ASP A 288 -14.57 26.04 -2.20
N SER A 289 -14.14 25.72 -3.43
CA SER A 289 -12.71 25.61 -3.82
C SER A 289 -11.92 26.89 -3.53
N LEU A 290 -12.63 28.00 -3.35
CA LEU A 290 -12.03 29.31 -3.06
C LEU A 290 -11.41 29.45 -1.66
N LYS A 291 -11.64 28.53 -0.72
CA LYS A 291 -11.20 28.70 0.68
C LYS A 291 -10.38 27.55 1.26
N HIS A 292 -10.32 26.37 0.63
CA HIS A 292 -9.64 25.20 1.20
C HIS A 292 -9.09 24.29 0.10
N SER A 293 -7.91 23.72 0.34
CA SER A 293 -7.16 22.90 -0.63
C SER A 293 -7.71 21.49 -0.87
N GLY A 294 -8.74 21.04 -0.12
CA GLY A 294 -9.22 19.63 -0.21
C GLY A 294 -8.25 18.59 0.34
N MET A 295 -7.14 19.01 0.95
CA MET A 295 -6.07 18.12 1.42
C MET A 295 -6.21 17.68 2.87
N GLY A 296 -7.05 18.34 3.68
CA GLY A 296 -7.17 18.04 5.12
C GLY A 296 -7.58 16.60 5.40
N MET A 297 -8.53 16.05 4.63
CA MET A 297 -8.96 14.64 4.76
C MET A 297 -7.88 13.66 4.36
N TYR A 298 -7.14 13.95 3.30
CA TYR A 298 -6.01 13.15 2.85
C TYR A 298 -4.89 13.11 3.91
N ILE A 299 -4.50 14.27 4.46
CA ILE A 299 -3.51 14.35 5.54
C ILE A 299 -3.99 13.61 6.79
N SER A 300 -5.26 13.77 7.17
CA SER A 300 -5.84 13.04 8.30
C SER A 300 -5.77 11.52 8.10
N ARG A 301 -6.03 11.03 6.88
CA ARG A 301 -5.86 9.62 6.54
C ARG A 301 -4.41 9.18 6.73
N LEU A 302 -3.44 9.90 6.15
CA LEU A 302 -2.01 9.56 6.27
C LEU A 302 -1.54 9.52 7.73
N TYR A 303 -2.00 10.46 8.56
CA TYR A 303 -1.69 10.47 9.98
C TYR A 303 -2.27 9.27 10.74
N CYS A 304 -3.52 8.89 10.45
CA CYS A 304 -4.10 7.68 11.01
C CYS A 304 -3.33 6.41 10.57
N GLU A 305 -3.02 6.29 9.27
CA GLU A 305 -2.24 5.17 8.71
C GLU A 305 -0.84 5.09 9.33
N LYS A 306 -0.18 6.23 9.55
CA LYS A 306 1.14 6.29 10.21
C LYS A 306 1.11 5.81 11.66
N HIS A 307 -0.02 5.99 12.37
CA HIS A 307 -0.29 5.40 13.69
C HIS A 307 -0.77 3.94 13.61
N GLY A 308 -0.68 3.29 12.44
CA GLY A 308 -1.17 1.92 12.24
C GLY A 308 -2.69 1.78 12.24
N GLY A 309 -3.42 2.90 12.31
CA GLY A 309 -4.88 2.95 12.28
C GLY A 309 -5.45 3.27 10.89
N GLN A 310 -6.62 3.87 10.84
CA GLN A 310 -7.32 4.20 9.59
C GLN A 310 -8.29 5.36 9.74
N LEU A 311 -8.66 5.99 8.62
CA LEU A 311 -9.72 6.98 8.54
C LEU A 311 -10.93 6.39 7.80
N LEU A 312 -12.07 6.29 8.47
CA LEU A 312 -13.32 5.76 7.92
C LEU A 312 -14.30 6.89 7.64
N ILE A 313 -14.96 6.84 6.47
CA ILE A 313 -15.96 7.81 6.05
C ILE A 313 -17.27 7.09 5.79
N GLU A 314 -18.32 7.55 6.41
CA GLU A 314 -19.67 7.03 6.26
C GLU A 314 -20.69 8.16 6.11
N ASN A 315 -21.83 7.86 5.50
CA ASN A 315 -22.99 8.73 5.52
C ASN A 315 -24.01 8.19 6.51
N GLU A 316 -24.65 9.06 7.24
CA GLU A 316 -25.76 8.66 8.08
C GLU A 316 -27.01 8.37 7.24
N LYS A 317 -27.88 7.47 7.73
CA LYS A 317 -29.05 6.98 6.98
C LYS A 317 -30.08 8.10 6.63
N GLN A 318 -30.10 9.18 7.39
CA GLN A 318 -31.11 10.24 7.21
C GLN A 318 -30.54 11.54 6.61
N SER A 319 -29.34 11.95 6.91
CA SER A 319 -28.60 13.10 6.35
C SER A 319 -27.35 13.36 7.20
N GLY A 320 -26.21 13.68 6.58
CA GLY A 320 -25.00 14.02 7.26
C GLY A 320 -23.84 13.07 6.99
N ALA A 321 -22.63 13.48 7.38
CA ALA A 321 -21.44 12.67 7.30
C ALA A 321 -21.02 12.17 8.69
N VAL A 322 -20.42 10.99 8.70
CA VAL A 322 -19.76 10.41 9.87
C VAL A 322 -18.32 10.08 9.48
N ILE A 323 -17.37 10.65 10.19
CA ILE A 323 -15.95 10.41 9.97
C ILE A 323 -15.38 9.85 11.27
N THR A 324 -14.69 8.71 11.15
CA THR A 324 -14.05 8.04 12.27
C THR A 324 -12.54 7.94 12.03
N ALA A 325 -11.76 8.60 12.87
CA ALA A 325 -10.32 8.47 12.92
C ALA A 325 -9.93 7.45 13.99
N VAL A 326 -9.13 6.48 13.60
CA VAL A 326 -8.64 5.41 14.48
C VAL A 326 -7.12 5.52 14.54
N PHE A 327 -6.58 5.51 15.76
CA PHE A 327 -5.16 5.53 16.04
C PHE A 327 -4.79 4.32 16.89
N HIS A 328 -3.78 3.57 16.48
CA HIS A 328 -3.25 2.49 17.29
C HIS A 328 -2.07 2.99 18.13
N ARG A 329 -1.85 2.30 19.25
CA ARG A 329 -0.76 2.61 20.17
C ARG A 329 0.60 2.56 19.47
N ILE A 330 1.42 3.58 19.69
CA ILE A 330 2.84 3.58 19.32
C ILE A 330 3.64 2.84 20.42
N ALA A 331 4.55 1.97 20.00
CA ALA A 331 5.38 1.17 20.90
C ALA A 331 6.45 2.00 21.63
#